data_83cae7eda3568b1b455825b39452941c
#
_entry.id   83cae7eda3568b1b455825b39452941c
#
_cell.length_a   1.000
_cell.length_b   1.000
_cell.length_c   1.000
_cell.angle_alpha   90.00
_cell.angle_beta   90.00
_cell.angle_gamma   90.00
#
_symmetry.space_group_name_H-M   'P 1'
#
loop_
_entity.id
_entity.type
_entity.pdbx_description
1 polymer ?
#
loop_
_entity_poly.entity_id
_entity_poly.type
_entity_poly.pdbx_seq_one_letter_code
_entity_poly.pdbx_strand_id
1 'polypeptide(L)'
;NLMMGPVIDIKGKRDLTKVAIENATQINIAEIKLKKTLLLGSNTASTKVYILTDPSCPACAKLHTVLKQIVKKHSNIAFHIILFPLKGMKDSYARAKSINCTSSLKMLEDSLEGKPIPPAACSSKDVDDNMAFGAKNGISMTPTIIFQNGKVHFGAENVKNLLSLINANL
;
A
#
# COMPACT_ATOMS: atom_id res chain seq x y z
N ASN A 1 17.31 -30.84 9.80
CA ASN A 1 15.94 -30.39 9.45
C ASN A 1 15.87 -28.89 9.71
N LEU A 2 15.81 -28.09 8.65
CA LEU A 2 15.58 -26.65 8.74
C LEU A 2 14.07 -26.42 8.84
N MET A 3 13.58 -25.88 9.95
CA MET A 3 12.19 -25.43 10.03
C MET A 3 12.11 -24.02 9.42
N MET A 4 11.33 -23.87 8.37
CA MET A 4 11.03 -22.56 7.73
C MET A 4 9.57 -22.24 7.99
N GLY A 5 9.33 -21.13 8.67
CA GLY A 5 7.98 -20.64 8.96
C GLY A 5 8.00 -19.42 9.88
N PRO A 6 6.85 -18.72 10.04
CA PRO A 6 6.76 -17.60 10.95
C PRO A 6 6.90 -18.03 12.41
N VAL A 7 7.57 -17.23 13.22
CA VAL A 7 7.63 -17.36 14.67
C VAL A 7 6.50 -16.54 15.28
N ILE A 8 5.56 -17.23 15.95
CA ILE A 8 4.36 -16.61 16.53
C ILE A 8 4.49 -16.57 18.05
N ASP A 9 4.38 -15.37 18.62
CA ASP A 9 4.15 -15.19 20.06
C ASP A 9 2.68 -15.46 20.37
N ILE A 10 2.39 -16.63 20.91
CA ILE A 10 1.01 -17.09 21.20
C ILE A 10 0.37 -16.23 22.30
N LYS A 11 1.13 -15.80 23.32
CA LYS A 11 0.63 -14.99 24.44
C LYS A 11 0.32 -13.54 23.97
N GLY A 12 1.22 -12.94 23.23
CA GLY A 12 1.07 -11.59 22.68
C GLY A 12 0.28 -11.54 21.37
N LYS A 13 -0.09 -12.70 20.80
CA LYS A 13 -0.78 -12.79 19.50
C LYS A 13 -0.06 -12.00 18.38
N ARG A 14 1.28 -12.10 18.35
CA ARG A 14 2.12 -11.34 17.42
C ARG A 14 2.95 -12.27 16.54
N ASP A 15 3.04 -11.93 15.27
CA ASP A 15 4.00 -12.54 14.35
C ASP A 15 5.36 -11.85 14.52
N LEU A 16 6.28 -12.52 15.24
CA LEU A 16 7.61 -11.97 15.52
C LEU A 16 8.47 -11.92 14.26
N THR A 17 8.27 -12.83 13.31
CA THR A 17 8.96 -12.80 12.02
C THR A 17 8.56 -11.56 11.23
N LYS A 18 7.26 -11.27 11.16
CA LYS A 18 6.74 -10.04 10.53
C LYS A 18 7.34 -8.79 11.19
N VAL A 19 7.31 -8.71 12.52
CA VAL A 19 7.87 -7.57 13.27
C VAL A 19 9.37 -7.42 13.01
N ALA A 20 10.12 -8.52 12.96
CA ALA A 20 11.56 -8.48 12.67
C ALA A 20 11.83 -7.95 11.25
N ILE A 21 11.06 -8.40 10.26
CA ILE A 21 11.16 -7.92 8.87
C ILE A 21 10.79 -6.43 8.79
N GLU A 22 9.68 -6.02 9.40
CA GLU A 22 9.27 -4.61 9.44
C GLU A 22 10.37 -3.71 10.04
N ASN A 23 10.97 -4.14 11.16
CA ASN A 23 12.06 -3.39 11.82
C ASN A 23 13.36 -3.35 11.00
N ALA A 24 13.65 -4.41 10.23
CA ALA A 24 14.84 -4.48 9.39
C ALA A 24 14.67 -3.77 8.04
N THR A 25 13.41 -3.53 7.61
CA THR A 25 13.12 -2.91 6.31
C THR A 25 13.11 -1.39 6.45
N GLN A 26 14.06 -0.74 5.78
CA GLN A 26 14.16 0.73 5.71
C GLN A 26 14.08 1.15 4.24
N ILE A 27 13.03 1.84 3.88
CA ILE A 27 12.78 2.32 2.51
C ILE A 27 13.31 3.74 2.36
N ASN A 28 14.10 3.99 1.32
CA ASN A 28 14.43 5.34 0.92
C ASN A 28 13.21 5.97 0.21
N ILE A 29 12.45 6.79 0.93
CA ILE A 29 11.23 7.42 0.41
C ILE A 29 11.49 8.37 -0.76
N ALA A 30 12.73 8.89 -0.93
CA ALA A 30 13.09 9.74 -2.07
C ALA A 30 13.03 8.97 -3.41
N GLU A 31 13.09 7.64 -3.40
CA GLU A 31 12.91 6.82 -4.59
C GLU A 31 11.44 6.71 -5.03
N ILE A 32 10.49 7.07 -4.18
CA ILE A 32 9.06 7.03 -4.51
C ILE A 32 8.72 8.24 -5.40
N LYS A 33 8.33 7.93 -6.64
CA LYS A 33 7.96 8.96 -7.63
C LYS A 33 6.54 9.47 -7.35
N LEU A 34 6.38 10.52 -6.56
CA LEU A 34 5.07 11.05 -6.13
C LEU A 34 4.09 11.35 -7.28
N LYS A 35 4.59 11.84 -8.42
CA LYS A 35 3.77 12.12 -9.61
C LYS A 35 3.10 10.87 -10.21
N LYS A 36 3.52 9.68 -9.82
CA LYS A 36 3.02 8.39 -10.28
C LYS A 36 2.16 7.68 -9.23
N THR A 37 1.78 8.38 -8.18
CA THR A 37 0.90 7.86 -7.13
C THR A 37 -0.50 8.44 -7.27
N LEU A 38 -1.51 7.69 -6.81
CA LEU A 38 -2.85 8.24 -6.62
C LEU A 38 -2.89 8.92 -5.25
N LEU A 39 -3.30 10.18 -5.23
CA LEU A 39 -3.37 10.94 -3.98
C LEU A 39 -4.75 10.82 -3.35
N LEU A 40 -4.80 10.36 -2.11
CA LEU A 40 -5.98 10.40 -1.25
C LEU A 40 -5.72 11.34 -0.07
N GLY A 41 -6.45 12.44 0.00
CA GLY A 41 -6.25 13.53 0.97
C GLY A 41 -5.74 14.81 0.30
N SER A 42 -5.20 15.74 1.11
CA SER A 42 -4.70 17.02 0.61
C SER A 42 -3.29 16.92 0.07
N ASN A 43 -3.01 17.56 -1.06
CA ASN A 43 -1.64 17.69 -1.58
C ASN A 43 -0.74 18.58 -0.71
N THR A 44 -1.33 19.39 0.17
CA THR A 44 -0.64 20.26 1.14
C THR A 44 -0.49 19.61 2.52
N ALA A 45 -0.90 18.35 2.68
CA ALA A 45 -0.77 17.62 3.94
C ALA A 45 0.71 17.51 4.37
N SER A 46 0.96 17.80 5.64
CA SER A 46 2.31 17.74 6.22
C SER A 46 2.80 16.30 6.43
N THR A 47 1.87 15.38 6.68
CA THR A 47 2.16 13.96 6.88
C THR A 47 1.81 13.16 5.65
N LYS A 48 2.80 12.52 5.05
CA LYS A 48 2.66 11.69 3.86
C LYS A 48 2.89 10.23 4.20
N VAL A 49 1.96 9.38 3.84
CA VAL A 49 2.04 7.93 4.02
C VAL A 49 1.89 7.27 2.65
N TYR A 50 2.72 6.28 2.36
CA TYR A 50 2.73 5.62 1.06
C TYR A 50 2.13 4.22 1.22
N ILE A 51 1.24 3.85 0.30
CA ILE A 51 0.50 2.59 0.38
C ILE A 51 0.72 1.81 -0.92
N LEU A 52 1.45 0.70 -0.84
CA LEU A 52 1.47 -0.26 -1.94
C LEU A 52 0.19 -1.08 -1.88
N THR A 53 -0.59 -1.02 -2.94
CA THR A 53 -1.91 -1.64 -3.02
C THR A 53 -2.08 -2.47 -4.29
N ASP A 54 -2.73 -3.60 -4.15
CA ASP A 54 -3.20 -4.41 -5.28
C ASP A 54 -4.69 -4.14 -5.50
N PRO A 55 -5.10 -3.76 -6.72
CA PRO A 55 -6.49 -3.40 -7.02
C PRO A 55 -7.49 -4.56 -6.96
N SER A 56 -7.02 -5.80 -6.78
CA SER A 56 -7.84 -7.00 -6.62
C SER A 56 -7.75 -7.62 -5.22
N CYS A 57 -7.01 -6.99 -4.29
CA CYS A 57 -6.74 -7.55 -2.96
C CYS A 57 -7.82 -7.16 -1.94
N PRO A 58 -8.50 -8.15 -1.31
CA PRO A 58 -9.53 -7.87 -0.30
C PRO A 58 -9.01 -7.11 0.94
N ALA A 59 -7.77 -7.37 1.37
CA ALA A 59 -7.15 -6.66 2.48
C ALA A 59 -6.87 -5.19 2.11
N CYS A 60 -6.52 -4.91 0.86
CA CYS A 60 -6.35 -3.56 0.33
C CYS A 60 -7.69 -2.79 0.31
N ALA A 61 -8.79 -3.45 -0.06
CA ALA A 61 -10.12 -2.85 0.00
C ALA A 61 -10.50 -2.43 1.42
N LYS A 62 -10.24 -3.29 2.41
CA LYS A 62 -10.47 -2.97 3.83
C LYS A 62 -9.63 -1.77 4.27
N LEU A 63 -8.33 -1.77 3.95
CA LEU A 63 -7.48 -0.65 4.30
C LEU A 63 -7.95 0.64 3.61
N HIS A 64 -8.30 0.60 2.33
CA HIS A 64 -8.76 1.79 1.61
C HIS A 64 -9.97 2.47 2.29
N THR A 65 -10.90 1.69 2.81
CA THR A 65 -12.03 2.22 3.61
C THR A 65 -11.52 2.97 4.86
N VAL A 66 -10.51 2.45 5.55
CA VAL A 66 -9.89 3.11 6.71
C VAL A 66 -9.18 4.40 6.30
N LEU A 67 -8.42 4.39 5.20
CA LEU A 67 -7.74 5.59 4.69
C LEU A 67 -8.74 6.72 4.41
N LYS A 68 -9.88 6.41 3.77
CA LYS A 68 -10.97 7.39 3.51
C LYS A 68 -11.54 7.98 4.79
N GLN A 69 -11.67 7.18 5.86
CA GLN A 69 -12.14 7.69 7.16
C GLN A 69 -11.12 8.63 7.81
N ILE A 70 -9.82 8.32 7.68
CA ILE A 70 -8.76 9.14 8.25
C ILE A 70 -8.71 10.51 7.55
N VAL A 71 -8.64 10.58 6.23
CA VAL A 71 -8.51 11.87 5.52
C VAL A 71 -9.73 12.79 5.69
N LYS A 72 -10.92 12.23 5.99
CA LYS A 72 -12.10 13.03 6.31
C LYS A 72 -11.97 13.79 7.64
N LYS A 73 -11.16 13.28 8.59
CA LYS A 73 -11.02 13.84 9.94
C LYS A 73 -9.65 14.47 10.19
N HIS A 74 -8.65 14.14 9.39
CA HIS A 74 -7.25 14.53 9.55
C HIS A 74 -6.72 15.11 8.24
N SER A 75 -6.99 16.39 7.99
CA SER A 75 -6.57 17.09 6.75
C SER A 75 -5.05 17.24 6.61
N ASN A 76 -4.32 17.07 7.71
CA ASN A 76 -2.86 17.07 7.74
C ASN A 76 -2.22 15.74 7.32
N ILE A 77 -3.02 14.70 7.01
CA ILE A 77 -2.54 13.39 6.57
C ILE A 77 -3.00 13.16 5.13
N ALA A 78 -2.07 12.72 4.28
CA ALA A 78 -2.37 12.27 2.93
C ALA A 78 -1.72 10.91 2.64
N PHE A 79 -2.43 10.11 1.85
CA PHE A 79 -1.96 8.80 1.41
C PHE A 79 -1.62 8.85 -0.08
N HIS A 80 -0.38 8.48 -0.39
CA HIS A 80 0.12 8.29 -1.75
C HIS A 80 0.01 6.80 -2.10
N ILE A 81 -0.96 6.46 -2.93
CA ILE A 81 -1.27 5.08 -3.28
C ILE A 81 -0.45 4.67 -4.50
N ILE A 82 0.32 3.60 -4.36
CA ILE A 82 1.20 3.01 -5.35
C ILE A 82 0.57 1.70 -5.80
N LEU A 83 0.23 1.60 -7.08
CA LEU A 83 -0.34 0.38 -7.65
C LEU A 83 0.75 -0.69 -7.74
N PHE A 84 0.53 -1.78 -7.00
CA PHE A 84 1.48 -2.89 -6.84
C PHE A 84 0.76 -4.23 -6.98
N PRO A 85 0.47 -4.66 -8.22
CA PRO A 85 -0.22 -5.92 -8.45
C PRO A 85 0.64 -7.11 -8.05
N LEU A 86 0.07 -8.04 -7.29
CA LEU A 86 0.75 -9.25 -6.85
C LEU A 86 0.67 -10.34 -7.93
N LYS A 87 1.76 -11.09 -8.07
CA LYS A 87 1.76 -12.30 -8.91
C LYS A 87 0.74 -13.31 -8.36
N GLY A 88 -0.08 -13.86 -9.24
CA GLY A 88 -1.10 -14.84 -8.88
C GLY A 88 -2.48 -14.26 -8.54
N MET A 89 -2.62 -12.94 -8.38
CA MET A 89 -3.93 -12.30 -8.27
C MET A 89 -4.54 -12.10 -9.65
N LYS A 90 -5.73 -12.67 -9.86
CA LYS A 90 -6.43 -12.63 -11.16
C LYS A 90 -6.67 -11.19 -11.62
N ASP A 91 -6.34 -10.89 -12.86
CA ASP A 91 -6.54 -9.60 -13.53
C ASP A 91 -5.89 -8.38 -12.86
N SER A 92 -5.15 -8.58 -11.76
CA SER A 92 -4.60 -7.51 -10.94
C SER A 92 -3.68 -6.58 -11.73
N TYR A 93 -2.77 -7.14 -12.53
CA TYR A 93 -1.87 -6.35 -13.37
C TYR A 93 -2.62 -5.52 -14.42
N ALA A 94 -3.58 -6.11 -15.11
CA ALA A 94 -4.39 -5.40 -16.12
C ALA A 94 -5.20 -4.26 -15.47
N ARG A 95 -5.80 -4.52 -14.30
CA ARG A 95 -6.51 -3.50 -13.51
C ARG A 95 -5.58 -2.37 -13.08
N ALA A 96 -4.39 -2.70 -12.54
CA ALA A 96 -3.40 -1.71 -12.15
C ALA A 96 -2.98 -0.81 -13.32
N LYS A 97 -2.72 -1.40 -14.49
CA LYS A 97 -2.40 -0.64 -15.73
C LYS A 97 -3.53 0.29 -16.11
N SER A 98 -4.78 -0.17 -16.08
CA SER A 98 -5.94 0.64 -16.42
C SER A 98 -6.11 1.83 -15.48
N ILE A 99 -6.04 1.60 -14.16
CA ILE A 99 -6.14 2.65 -13.14
C ILE A 99 -5.00 3.66 -13.30
N ASN A 100 -3.78 3.17 -13.56
CA ASN A 100 -2.61 4.03 -13.75
C ASN A 100 -2.76 4.96 -14.96
N CYS A 101 -3.32 4.49 -16.07
CA CYS A 101 -3.54 5.30 -17.27
C CYS A 101 -4.43 6.52 -17.01
N THR A 102 -5.38 6.41 -16.11
CA THR A 102 -6.35 7.47 -15.81
C THR A 102 -6.00 8.23 -14.53
N SER A 103 -5.09 7.73 -13.72
CA SER A 103 -4.77 8.24 -12.37
C SER A 103 -6.04 8.42 -11.51
N SER A 104 -7.03 7.53 -11.68
CA SER A 104 -8.36 7.66 -11.08
C SER A 104 -8.49 6.88 -9.78
N LEU A 105 -8.65 7.60 -8.66
CA LEU A 105 -9.03 6.99 -7.37
C LEU A 105 -10.38 6.27 -7.46
N LYS A 106 -11.35 6.86 -8.19
CA LYS A 106 -12.67 6.24 -8.38
C LYS A 106 -12.55 4.87 -9.06
N MET A 107 -11.69 4.74 -10.07
CA MET A 107 -11.46 3.47 -10.74
C MET A 107 -10.78 2.45 -9.83
N LEU A 108 -9.86 2.90 -8.95
CA LEU A 108 -9.30 2.03 -7.91
C LEU A 108 -10.40 1.54 -6.95
N GLU A 109 -11.28 2.43 -6.49
CA GLU A 109 -12.39 2.07 -5.61
C GLU A 109 -13.32 1.04 -6.27
N ASP A 110 -13.71 1.28 -7.50
CA ASP A 110 -14.56 0.33 -8.26
C ASP A 110 -13.88 -1.03 -8.39
N SER A 111 -12.57 -1.05 -8.66
CA SER A 111 -11.80 -2.29 -8.73
C SER A 111 -11.75 -3.03 -7.39
N LEU A 112 -11.50 -2.31 -6.28
CA LEU A 112 -11.47 -2.87 -4.93
C LEU A 112 -12.84 -3.40 -4.47
N GLU A 113 -13.93 -2.85 -5.01
CA GLU A 113 -15.30 -3.34 -4.82
C GLU A 113 -15.66 -4.51 -5.75
N GLY A 114 -14.73 -4.97 -6.59
CA GLY A 114 -14.95 -6.06 -7.54
C GLY A 114 -15.72 -5.67 -8.80
N LYS A 115 -15.98 -4.38 -9.01
CA LYS A 115 -16.67 -3.88 -10.19
C LYS A 115 -15.80 -4.01 -11.45
N PRO A 116 -16.40 -4.14 -12.64
CA PRO A 116 -15.66 -4.08 -13.88
C PRO A 116 -15.09 -2.67 -14.08
N ILE A 117 -13.87 -2.61 -14.62
CA ILE A 117 -13.22 -1.37 -15.02
C ILE A 117 -12.78 -1.50 -16.50
N PRO A 118 -12.74 -0.39 -17.26
CA PRO A 118 -12.33 -0.45 -18.66
C PRO A 118 -10.86 -0.88 -18.78
N PRO A 119 -10.46 -1.47 -19.93
CA PRO A 119 -9.08 -1.84 -20.16
C PRO A 119 -8.15 -0.62 -20.24
N ALA A 120 -6.85 -0.84 -20.04
CA ALA A 120 -5.86 0.21 -20.13
C ALA A 120 -5.80 0.82 -21.53
N ALA A 121 -5.86 2.14 -21.63
CA ALA A 121 -5.80 2.90 -22.88
C ALA A 121 -4.42 3.55 -23.13
N CYS A 122 -3.39 3.20 -22.34
CA CYS A 122 -2.04 3.75 -22.47
C CYS A 122 -0.97 2.68 -22.27
N SER A 123 0.26 2.98 -22.64
CA SER A 123 1.43 2.10 -22.52
C SER A 123 2.43 2.58 -21.45
N SER A 124 1.93 3.01 -20.26
CA SER A 124 2.79 3.43 -19.16
C SER A 124 3.60 2.26 -18.58
N LYS A 125 4.84 2.51 -18.17
CA LYS A 125 5.70 1.57 -17.44
C LYS A 125 5.61 1.75 -15.92
N ASP A 126 4.76 2.64 -15.40
CA ASP A 126 4.74 3.00 -13.98
C ASP A 126 4.40 1.82 -13.08
N VAL A 127 3.49 0.94 -13.49
CA VAL A 127 3.16 -0.28 -12.75
C VAL A 127 4.35 -1.24 -12.69
N ASP A 128 5.08 -1.37 -13.80
CA ASP A 128 6.29 -2.21 -13.88
C ASP A 128 7.41 -1.63 -12.98
N ASP A 129 7.58 -0.30 -13.01
CA ASP A 129 8.52 0.42 -12.13
C ASP A 129 8.15 0.23 -10.65
N ASN A 130 6.85 0.27 -10.30
CA ASN A 130 6.39 0.02 -8.94
C ASN A 130 6.66 -1.43 -8.50
N MET A 131 6.46 -2.39 -9.39
CA MET A 131 6.79 -3.80 -9.10
C MET A 131 8.30 -4.00 -8.92
N ALA A 132 9.12 -3.36 -9.74
CA ALA A 132 10.57 -3.38 -9.61
C ALA A 132 11.02 -2.72 -8.29
N PHE A 133 10.42 -1.58 -7.91
CA PHE A 133 10.65 -0.92 -6.63
C PHE A 133 10.34 -1.85 -5.45
N GLY A 134 9.18 -2.52 -5.46
CA GLY A 134 8.82 -3.47 -4.42
C GLY A 134 9.80 -4.64 -4.34
N ALA A 135 10.18 -5.24 -5.48
CA ALA A 135 11.14 -6.34 -5.52
C ALA A 135 12.52 -5.92 -4.98
N LYS A 136 13.02 -4.74 -5.38
CA LYS A 136 14.29 -4.18 -4.88
C LYS A 136 14.29 -4.04 -3.35
N ASN A 137 13.16 -3.68 -2.77
CA ASN A 137 13.01 -3.41 -1.33
C ASN A 137 12.44 -4.60 -0.53
N GLY A 138 12.38 -5.81 -1.12
CA GLY A 138 11.90 -7.01 -0.44
C GLY A 138 10.40 -7.02 -0.12
N ILE A 139 9.61 -6.15 -0.76
CA ILE A 139 8.16 -6.08 -0.57
C ILE A 139 7.50 -7.13 -1.47
N SER A 140 6.78 -8.07 -0.87
CA SER A 140 6.12 -9.18 -1.57
C SER A 140 4.64 -9.32 -1.25
N MET A 141 4.07 -8.41 -0.46
CA MET A 141 2.67 -8.48 -0.04
C MET A 141 1.98 -7.11 -0.06
N THR A 142 0.65 -7.14 -0.11
CA THR A 142 -0.22 -5.96 -0.03
C THR A 142 -1.36 -6.16 0.98
N PRO A 143 -1.83 -5.10 1.59
CA PRO A 143 -1.27 -3.76 1.53
C PRO A 143 0.06 -3.67 2.29
N THR A 144 1.00 -2.86 1.80
CA THR A 144 2.20 -2.45 2.52
C THR A 144 2.14 -0.94 2.75
N ILE A 145 2.34 -0.53 3.99
CA ILE A 145 2.32 0.86 4.43
C ILE A 145 3.77 1.29 4.65
N ILE A 146 4.18 2.39 4.03
CA ILE A 146 5.50 2.99 4.22
C ILE A 146 5.30 4.37 4.85
N PHE A 147 5.91 4.58 6.00
CA PHE A 147 5.82 5.85 6.72
C PHE A 147 6.85 6.87 6.24
N GLN A 148 6.70 8.11 6.68
CA GLN A 148 7.54 9.22 6.26
C GLN A 148 9.02 9.03 6.64
N ASN A 149 9.31 8.30 7.69
CA ASN A 149 10.67 7.93 8.09
C ASN A 149 11.23 6.70 7.35
N GLY A 150 10.50 6.14 6.40
CA GLY A 150 10.90 4.97 5.61
C GLY A 150 10.63 3.61 6.25
N LYS A 151 10.16 3.55 7.49
CA LYS A 151 9.73 2.29 8.11
C LYS A 151 8.50 1.73 7.43
N VAL A 152 8.34 0.41 7.48
CA VAL A 152 7.24 -0.30 6.84
C VAL A 152 6.34 -0.99 7.85
N HIS A 153 5.08 -1.18 7.45
CA HIS A 153 4.13 -2.05 8.13
C HIS A 153 3.36 -2.86 7.09
N PHE A 154 3.21 -4.15 7.32
CA PHE A 154 2.54 -5.07 6.42
C PHE A 154 1.12 -5.40 6.88
N GLY A 155 0.18 -5.31 5.95
CA GLY A 155 -1.22 -5.66 6.18
C GLY A 155 -2.11 -4.48 6.48
N ALA A 156 -3.41 -4.76 6.57
CA ALA A 156 -4.44 -3.76 6.85
C ALA A 156 -4.57 -3.52 8.35
N GLU A 157 -4.84 -2.27 8.71
CA GLU A 157 -5.07 -1.82 10.07
C GLU A 157 -6.42 -1.13 10.22
N ASN A 158 -6.94 -1.05 11.44
CA ASN A 158 -8.06 -0.19 11.77
C ASN A 158 -7.63 1.27 11.96
N VAL A 159 -8.58 2.19 12.01
CA VAL A 159 -8.30 3.64 12.13
C VAL A 159 -7.42 3.97 13.33
N LYS A 160 -7.73 3.42 14.51
CA LYS A 160 -7.00 3.71 15.76
C LYS A 160 -5.53 3.26 15.66
N ASN A 161 -5.33 2.03 15.22
CA ASN A 161 -3.99 1.45 15.10
C ASN A 161 -3.17 2.18 14.04
N LEU A 162 -3.77 2.48 12.88
CA LEU A 162 -3.06 3.18 11.81
C LEU A 162 -2.65 4.59 12.23
N LEU A 163 -3.51 5.34 12.93
CA LEU A 163 -3.14 6.65 13.46
C LEU A 163 -2.01 6.56 14.48
N SER A 164 -2.03 5.54 15.37
CA SER A 164 -0.95 5.31 16.33
C SER A 164 0.37 5.01 15.61
N LEU A 165 0.35 4.18 14.57
CA LEU A 165 1.55 3.87 13.77
C LEU A 165 2.06 5.11 13.02
N ILE A 166 1.17 5.91 12.43
CA ILE A 166 1.56 7.16 11.76
C ILE A 166 2.28 8.08 12.76
N ASN A 167 1.69 8.33 13.93
CA ASN A 167 2.27 9.21 14.94
C ASN A 167 3.63 8.72 15.47
N ALA A 168 3.81 7.41 15.57
CA ALA A 168 5.07 6.81 16.01
C ALA A 168 6.19 6.87 14.93
N ASN A 169 5.85 7.25 13.69
CA ASN A 169 6.76 7.24 12.53
C ASN A 169 6.79 8.58 11.77
N LEU A 170 6.48 9.68 12.47
CA LEU A 170 6.62 11.05 11.97
C LEU A 170 8.08 11.48 11.92
#